data_d820445a306937e7ded16775200918e3
#
_entry.id   d820445a306937e7ded16775200918e3
#
_cell.length_a   1.000
_cell.length_b   1.000
_cell.length_c   1.000
_cell.angle_alpha   90.00
_cell.angle_beta   90.00
_cell.angle_gamma   90.00
#
_symmetry.space_group_name_H-M   'P 1'
#
loop_
_entity.id
_entity.type
_entity.pdbx_description
1 polymer ?
#
loop_
_entity_poly.entity_id
_entity_poly.type
_entity_poly.pdbx_seq_one_letter_code
_entity_poly.pdbx_strand_id
1 'polypeptide(L)'
;RYGVVYDNGIKLEQAYDRKHLPPIWMPESCIMELKIRATGEDDPKKQEWVQLPASRMKLERAMLRAGIASCGEMQMLVSDSRFPDEVDCALDFERESLFELNRLCHACSGFKEQDFKKLGAVCQMAKPACAANIRQLAENLDQFDFAPDAHTPEELGKYMIRRSGRYEYDEKLKDFYNYGDYGVEKMLREDGVFVDRGYVSYHGIL
;
A
#
# COMPACT_ATOMS: atom_id res chain seq x y z
N ARG A 1 20.07 -9.75 -0.89
CA ARG A 1 21.49 -9.76 -0.46
C ARG A 1 22.26 -8.89 -1.42
N TYR A 2 22.77 -7.79 -0.95
CA TYR A 2 23.48 -6.81 -1.76
C TYR A 2 24.98 -7.03 -1.65
N GLY A 3 25.48 -8.10 -2.20
CA GLY A 3 26.90 -8.37 -2.24
C GLY A 3 27.53 -8.65 -0.87
N VAL A 4 28.75 -9.12 -0.89
CA VAL A 4 29.59 -9.30 0.30
C VAL A 4 30.42 -8.03 0.43
N VAL A 5 30.23 -7.31 1.52
CA VAL A 5 31.05 -6.14 1.85
C VAL A 5 32.21 -6.59 2.72
N TYR A 6 33.41 -6.12 2.39
CA TYR A 6 34.62 -6.37 3.18
C TYR A 6 35.16 -5.03 3.67
N ASP A 7 35.50 -4.98 4.92
CA ASP A 7 36.28 -3.90 5.49
C ASP A 7 37.60 -4.51 6.00
N ASN A 8 38.71 -4.04 5.50
CA ASN A 8 40.07 -4.56 5.80
C ASN A 8 40.20 -6.10 5.66
N GLY A 9 39.47 -6.69 4.70
CA GLY A 9 39.48 -8.13 4.47
C GLY A 9 38.54 -8.93 5.40
N ILE A 10 37.85 -8.28 6.28
CA ILE A 10 36.84 -8.92 7.16
C ILE A 10 35.48 -8.91 6.46
N LYS A 11 34.85 -10.07 6.39
CA LYS A 11 33.51 -10.21 5.83
C LYS A 11 32.48 -9.55 6.72
N LEU A 12 31.88 -8.45 6.30
CA LEU A 12 30.88 -7.68 7.05
C LEU A 12 29.43 -8.18 6.86
N GLU A 13 29.25 -9.35 6.24
CA GLU A 13 27.93 -9.91 5.92
C GLU A 13 27.01 -10.03 7.18
N GLN A 14 27.59 -10.21 8.35
CA GLN A 14 26.86 -10.33 9.62
C GLN A 14 26.56 -8.98 10.28
N ALA A 15 27.31 -7.93 9.94
CA ALA A 15 27.13 -6.58 10.50
C ALA A 15 26.12 -5.75 9.69
N TYR A 16 25.77 -6.18 8.48
CA TYR A 16 24.86 -5.48 7.60
C TYR A 16 23.43 -5.98 7.82
N ASP A 17 22.77 -5.43 8.82
CA ASP A 17 21.31 -5.52 8.91
C ASP A 17 20.71 -4.53 7.91
N ARG A 18 19.84 -5.02 7.03
CA ARG A 18 19.17 -4.20 6.01
C ARG A 18 18.34 -3.05 6.57
N LYS A 19 17.96 -3.11 7.83
CA LYS A 19 17.34 -1.98 8.54
C LYS A 19 18.17 -0.69 8.50
N HIS A 20 19.48 -0.82 8.26
CA HIS A 20 20.41 0.30 8.19
C HIS A 20 20.71 0.76 6.74
N LEU A 21 20.17 0.06 5.74
CA LEU A 21 20.35 0.47 4.35
C LEU A 21 19.34 1.56 4.00
N PRO A 22 19.77 2.59 3.22
CA PRO A 22 18.84 3.61 2.77
C PRO A 22 17.69 2.99 1.96
N PRO A 23 16.46 3.53 2.04
CA PRO A 23 15.29 3.05 1.28
C PRO A 23 15.52 2.95 -0.24
N ILE A 24 16.48 3.71 -0.75
CA ILE A 24 16.89 3.73 -2.16
C ILE A 24 17.30 2.36 -2.71
N TRP A 25 17.55 1.39 -1.84
CA TRP A 25 17.96 0.03 -2.23
C TRP A 25 16.79 -0.91 -2.51
N MET A 26 15.58 -0.52 -2.20
CA MET A 26 14.40 -1.27 -2.61
C MET A 26 14.16 -1.01 -4.10
N PRO A 27 14.17 -2.05 -4.97
CA PRO A 27 13.89 -1.87 -6.40
C PRO A 27 12.53 -1.18 -6.61
N GLU A 28 12.41 -0.34 -7.63
CA GLU A 28 11.13 0.33 -7.95
C GLU A 28 9.97 -0.66 -8.15
N SER A 29 10.27 -1.86 -8.62
CA SER A 29 9.30 -2.94 -8.79
C SER A 29 8.93 -3.65 -7.47
N CYS A 30 9.64 -3.41 -6.38
CA CYS A 30 9.34 -3.98 -5.08
C CYS A 30 8.34 -3.08 -4.35
N ILE A 31 7.25 -3.68 -3.87
CA ILE A 31 6.22 -2.98 -3.10
C ILE A 31 6.39 -3.23 -1.61
N MET A 32 6.72 -4.47 -1.25
CA MET A 32 6.91 -4.86 0.13
C MET A 32 8.11 -5.80 0.25
N GLU A 33 8.88 -5.63 1.31
CA GLU A 33 9.95 -6.52 1.66
C GLU A 33 9.69 -7.15 3.02
N LEU A 34 9.76 -8.45 3.04
CA LEU A 34 9.52 -9.28 4.21
C LEU A 34 10.76 -10.10 4.55
N LYS A 35 10.94 -10.31 5.83
CA LYS A 35 11.82 -11.34 6.37
C LYS A 35 10.94 -12.50 6.84
N ILE A 36 11.17 -13.70 6.30
CA ILE A 36 10.43 -14.91 6.66
C ILE A 36 11.30 -15.87 7.43
N ARG A 37 10.71 -16.54 8.41
CA ARG A 37 11.35 -17.60 9.20
C ARG A 37 10.32 -18.63 9.66
N ALA A 38 10.77 -19.83 10.02
CA ALA A 38 9.90 -20.78 10.68
C ALA A 38 9.53 -20.29 12.10
N THR A 39 8.33 -20.61 12.55
CA THR A 39 7.85 -20.23 13.89
C THR A 39 8.76 -20.84 14.96
N GLY A 40 9.24 -20.00 15.88
CA GLY A 40 10.18 -20.42 16.93
C GLY A 40 11.63 -20.62 16.50
N GLU A 41 11.96 -20.32 15.25
CA GLU A 41 13.35 -20.40 14.75
C GLU A 41 14.05 -19.04 14.94
N ASP A 42 15.10 -19.00 15.74
CA ASP A 42 15.86 -17.80 16.03
C ASP A 42 17.22 -17.74 15.33
N ASP A 43 17.64 -18.82 14.62
CA ASP A 43 18.90 -18.82 13.91
C ASP A 43 18.82 -17.84 12.71
N PRO A 44 19.67 -16.78 12.69
CA PRO A 44 19.71 -15.83 11.57
C PRO A 44 19.99 -16.46 10.21
N LYS A 45 20.63 -17.65 10.19
CA LYS A 45 20.95 -18.36 8.94
C LYS A 45 19.74 -19.04 8.32
N LYS A 46 18.67 -19.26 9.12
CA LYS A 46 17.40 -19.83 8.68
C LYS A 46 16.33 -18.77 8.46
N GLN A 47 16.73 -17.57 8.11
CA GLN A 47 15.86 -16.47 7.75
C GLN A 47 16.13 -16.07 6.32
N GLU A 48 15.06 -15.79 5.56
CA GLU A 48 15.17 -15.37 4.17
C GLU A 48 14.44 -14.06 3.93
N TRP A 49 15.05 -13.21 3.11
CA TRP A 49 14.46 -11.98 2.64
C TRP A 49 13.65 -12.23 1.36
N VAL A 50 12.43 -11.73 1.34
CA VAL A 50 11.51 -11.86 0.21
C VAL A 50 11.04 -10.48 -0.21
N GLN A 51 11.20 -10.17 -1.50
CA GLN A 51 10.69 -8.96 -2.12
C GLN A 51 9.45 -9.29 -2.92
N LEU A 52 8.35 -8.58 -2.65
CA LEU A 52 7.07 -8.74 -3.30
C LEU A 52 6.79 -7.56 -4.25
N PRO A 53 6.16 -7.80 -5.39
CA PRO A 53 5.68 -9.08 -5.90
C PRO A 53 6.79 -10.00 -6.39
N ALA A 54 6.58 -11.30 -6.27
CA ALA A 54 7.52 -12.34 -6.71
C ALA A 54 6.81 -13.51 -7.37
N SER A 55 7.53 -14.27 -8.20
CA SER A 55 6.99 -15.50 -8.75
C SER A 55 6.79 -16.55 -7.65
N ARG A 56 5.77 -17.39 -7.80
CA ARG A 56 5.48 -18.47 -6.85
C ARG A 56 6.70 -19.34 -6.57
N MET A 57 7.44 -19.71 -7.60
CA MET A 57 8.65 -20.52 -7.45
C MET A 57 9.75 -19.83 -6.61
N LYS A 58 9.86 -18.48 -6.70
CA LYS A 58 10.80 -17.70 -5.87
C LYS A 58 10.39 -17.74 -4.40
N LEU A 59 9.08 -17.65 -4.11
CA LEU A 59 8.54 -17.73 -2.76
C LEU A 59 8.75 -19.13 -2.17
N GLU A 60 8.38 -20.18 -2.90
CA GLU A 60 8.56 -21.57 -2.46
C GLU A 60 10.03 -21.92 -2.17
N ARG A 61 10.95 -21.44 -3.00
CA ARG A 61 12.40 -21.59 -2.75
C ARG A 61 12.87 -20.82 -1.52
N ALA A 62 12.35 -19.64 -1.26
CA ALA A 62 12.68 -18.88 -0.07
C ALA A 62 12.18 -19.59 1.20
N MET A 63 10.95 -20.10 1.18
CA MET A 63 10.38 -20.90 2.26
C MET A 63 11.24 -22.14 2.54
N LEU A 64 11.63 -22.87 1.49
CA LEU A 64 12.49 -24.06 1.62
C LEU A 64 13.83 -23.70 2.26
N ARG A 65 14.48 -22.61 1.85
CA ARG A 65 15.75 -22.18 2.45
C ARG A 65 15.61 -21.73 3.91
N ALA A 66 14.44 -21.16 4.26
CA ALA A 66 14.12 -20.79 5.63
C ALA A 66 13.66 -21.99 6.50
N GLY A 67 13.59 -23.21 5.92
CA GLY A 67 13.14 -24.40 6.63
C GLY A 67 11.64 -24.40 6.93
N ILE A 68 10.85 -23.65 6.16
CA ILE A 68 9.40 -23.52 6.35
C ILE A 68 8.70 -24.59 5.50
N ALA A 69 8.01 -25.52 6.18
CA ALA A 69 7.29 -26.60 5.51
C ALA A 69 5.86 -26.18 5.08
N SER A 70 5.22 -25.31 5.86
CA SER A 70 3.88 -24.81 5.57
C SER A 70 3.72 -23.35 5.96
N CYS A 71 2.76 -22.64 5.34
CA CYS A 71 2.50 -21.23 5.67
C CYS A 71 2.02 -21.02 7.10
N GLY A 72 1.39 -22.02 7.73
CA GLY A 72 0.95 -21.94 9.14
C GLY A 72 2.08 -22.00 10.15
N GLU A 73 3.28 -22.36 9.72
CA GLU A 73 4.49 -22.44 10.56
C GLU A 73 5.47 -21.31 10.26
N MET A 74 5.01 -20.25 9.64
CA MET A 74 5.84 -19.15 9.20
C MET A 74 5.56 -17.88 10.01
N GLN A 75 6.62 -17.20 10.38
CA GLN A 75 6.58 -15.82 10.85
C GLN A 75 7.08 -14.87 9.77
N MET A 76 6.37 -13.76 9.62
CA MET A 76 6.70 -12.69 8.68
C MET A 76 7.00 -11.41 9.47
N LEU A 77 8.08 -10.74 9.11
CA LEU A 77 8.46 -9.45 9.64
C LEU A 77 8.61 -8.49 8.46
N VAL A 78 7.84 -7.42 8.45
CA VAL A 78 7.97 -6.37 7.43
C VAL A 78 9.26 -5.62 7.68
N SER A 79 10.06 -5.47 6.63
CA SER A 79 11.28 -4.67 6.68
C SER A 79 11.07 -3.31 6.04
N ASP A 80 10.33 -3.30 4.93
CA ASP A 80 10.04 -2.09 4.17
C ASP A 80 8.74 -2.26 3.37
N SER A 81 7.97 -1.19 3.21
CA SER A 81 6.71 -1.19 2.49
C SER A 81 6.53 0.13 1.74
N ARG A 82 5.97 0.07 0.54
CA ARG A 82 5.50 1.25 -0.21
C ARG A 82 4.03 1.55 0.05
N PHE A 83 3.35 0.67 0.76
CA PHE A 83 1.98 0.93 1.14
C PHE A 83 1.90 2.11 2.10
N PRO A 84 0.82 2.89 2.06
CA PRO A 84 0.56 3.90 3.08
C PRO A 84 0.24 3.23 4.43
N ASP A 85 0.49 3.96 5.51
CA ASP A 85 0.34 3.47 6.88
C ASP A 85 -1.04 2.84 7.15
N GLU A 86 -2.10 3.35 6.52
CA GLU A 86 -3.46 2.83 6.66
C GLU A 86 -3.61 1.40 6.12
N VAL A 87 -2.87 1.08 5.08
CA VAL A 87 -2.83 -0.26 4.50
C VAL A 87 -1.99 -1.18 5.40
N ASP A 88 -0.80 -0.73 5.79
CA ASP A 88 0.09 -1.53 6.65
C ASP A 88 -0.55 -1.79 8.03
N CYS A 89 -1.25 -0.81 8.60
CA CYS A 89 -1.98 -0.98 9.86
C CYS A 89 -3.20 -1.93 9.76
N ALA A 90 -3.77 -2.10 8.57
CA ALA A 90 -4.88 -3.03 8.36
C ALA A 90 -4.43 -4.48 8.15
N LEU A 91 -3.12 -4.73 7.99
CA LEU A 91 -2.53 -6.05 7.79
C LEU A 91 -2.11 -6.67 9.12
N ASP A 92 -2.66 -7.82 9.44
CA ASP A 92 -2.22 -8.66 10.57
C ASP A 92 -1.22 -9.71 10.07
N PHE A 93 0.07 -9.38 10.08
CA PHE A 93 1.13 -10.23 9.55
C PHE A 93 1.29 -11.58 10.28
N GLU A 94 0.67 -11.77 11.44
CA GLU A 94 0.63 -13.06 12.12
C GLU A 94 -0.41 -14.00 11.50
N ARG A 95 -1.42 -13.43 10.85
CA ARG A 95 -2.54 -14.18 10.25
C ARG A 95 -2.55 -14.18 8.74
N GLU A 96 -1.81 -13.27 8.14
CA GLU A 96 -1.77 -13.16 6.68
C GLU A 96 -0.98 -14.29 6.03
N SER A 97 -1.40 -14.66 4.82
CA SER A 97 -0.65 -15.59 3.98
C SER A 97 0.38 -14.83 3.13
N LEU A 98 1.62 -15.34 3.08
CA LEU A 98 2.65 -14.83 2.17
C LEU A 98 2.17 -14.77 0.71
N PHE A 99 1.40 -15.77 0.30
CA PHE A 99 0.87 -15.82 -1.08
C PHE A 99 -0.23 -14.79 -1.31
N GLU A 100 -1.05 -14.46 -0.31
CA GLU A 100 -2.07 -13.42 -0.45
C GLU A 100 -1.46 -12.02 -0.43
N LEU A 101 -0.46 -11.77 0.44
CA LEU A 101 0.35 -10.56 0.40
C LEU A 101 1.03 -10.37 -0.97
N ASN A 102 1.55 -11.47 -1.54
CA ASN A 102 2.13 -11.42 -2.87
C ASN A 102 1.10 -11.07 -3.97
N ARG A 103 -0.12 -11.59 -3.87
CA ARG A 103 -1.22 -11.22 -4.79
C ARG A 103 -1.61 -9.76 -4.66
N LEU A 104 -1.70 -9.26 -3.43
CA LEU A 104 -1.93 -7.84 -3.18
C LEU A 104 -0.83 -6.98 -3.83
N CYS A 105 0.44 -7.32 -3.64
CA CYS A 105 1.55 -6.62 -4.26
C CYS A 105 1.52 -6.73 -5.80
N HIS A 106 1.09 -7.87 -6.36
CA HIS A 106 0.88 -7.97 -7.80
C HIS A 106 -0.24 -7.05 -8.30
N ALA A 107 -1.35 -6.96 -7.61
CA ALA A 107 -2.46 -6.04 -7.96
C ALA A 107 -1.99 -4.58 -7.98
N CYS A 108 -1.09 -4.22 -7.08
CA CYS A 108 -0.55 -2.85 -6.97
C CYS A 108 0.72 -2.60 -7.80
N SER A 109 1.20 -3.56 -8.60
CA SER A 109 2.51 -3.46 -9.29
C SER A 109 2.60 -2.32 -10.32
N GLY A 110 1.45 -1.85 -10.83
CA GLY A 110 1.37 -0.71 -11.75
C GLY A 110 1.03 0.63 -11.08
N PHE A 111 0.88 0.66 -9.77
CA PHE A 111 0.45 1.84 -9.03
C PHE A 111 1.52 2.92 -9.00
N LYS A 112 1.06 4.15 -9.20
CA LYS A 112 1.82 5.37 -8.97
C LYS A 112 1.60 5.86 -7.54
N GLU A 113 2.35 6.84 -7.11
CA GLU A 113 2.21 7.44 -5.77
C GLU A 113 0.77 7.88 -5.45
N GLN A 114 0.07 8.44 -6.45
CA GLN A 114 -1.32 8.87 -6.28
C GLN A 114 -2.29 7.70 -6.06
N ASP A 115 -2.03 6.55 -6.70
CA ASP A 115 -2.86 5.34 -6.53
C ASP A 115 -2.68 4.76 -5.13
N PHE A 116 -1.46 4.76 -4.60
CA PHE A 116 -1.20 4.37 -3.21
C PHE A 116 -1.89 5.32 -2.22
N LYS A 117 -1.84 6.63 -2.44
CA LYS A 117 -2.56 7.61 -1.60
C LYS A 117 -4.06 7.38 -1.62
N LYS A 118 -4.62 7.12 -2.80
CA LYS A 118 -6.04 6.80 -2.97
C LYS A 118 -6.40 5.48 -2.27
N LEU A 119 -5.57 4.44 -2.42
CA LEU A 119 -5.78 3.17 -1.74
C LEU A 119 -5.81 3.33 -0.21
N GLY A 120 -4.90 4.13 0.36
CA GLY A 120 -4.91 4.46 1.79
C GLY A 120 -6.23 5.10 2.23
N ALA A 121 -6.70 6.10 1.48
CA ALA A 121 -7.98 6.76 1.74
C ALA A 121 -9.17 5.79 1.62
N VAL A 122 -9.17 4.92 0.62
CA VAL A 122 -10.20 3.88 0.44
C VAL A 122 -10.16 2.87 1.60
N CYS A 123 -8.99 2.49 2.09
CA CYS A 123 -8.85 1.61 3.26
C CYS A 123 -9.39 2.25 4.54
N GLN A 124 -9.20 3.55 4.74
CA GLN A 124 -9.81 4.26 5.88
C GLN A 124 -11.33 4.24 5.81
N MET A 125 -11.91 4.40 4.62
CA MET A 125 -13.37 4.33 4.41
C MET A 125 -13.89 2.91 4.60
N ALA A 126 -13.30 1.93 3.92
CA ALA A 126 -13.82 0.56 3.82
C ALA A 126 -13.43 -0.34 5.00
N LYS A 127 -12.39 0.02 5.76
CA LYS A 127 -11.86 -0.72 6.92
C LYS A 127 -11.65 -2.22 6.62
N PRO A 128 -10.82 -2.56 5.63
CA PRO A 128 -10.59 -3.97 5.26
C PRO A 128 -9.97 -4.73 6.44
N ALA A 129 -10.30 -6.01 6.55
CA ALA A 129 -9.84 -6.86 7.67
C ALA A 129 -8.63 -7.73 7.33
N CYS A 130 -8.22 -7.80 6.06
CA CYS A 130 -7.12 -8.66 5.61
C CYS A 130 -6.60 -8.26 4.22
N ALA A 131 -5.45 -8.82 3.83
CA ALA A 131 -4.82 -8.58 2.53
C ALA A 131 -5.73 -8.90 1.34
N ALA A 132 -6.58 -9.93 1.45
CA ALA A 132 -7.52 -10.28 0.38
C ALA A 132 -8.57 -9.17 0.16
N ASN A 133 -9.08 -8.55 1.22
CA ASN A 133 -10.01 -7.43 1.11
C ASN A 133 -9.31 -6.19 0.52
N ILE A 134 -8.08 -5.90 0.98
CA ILE A 134 -7.29 -4.78 0.43
C ILE A 134 -7.01 -4.99 -1.05
N ARG A 135 -6.69 -6.22 -1.46
CA ARG A 135 -6.49 -6.57 -2.87
C ARG A 135 -7.76 -6.32 -3.71
N GLN A 136 -8.93 -6.69 -3.21
CA GLN A 136 -10.18 -6.40 -3.90
C GLN A 136 -10.43 -4.90 -4.07
N LEU A 137 -10.11 -4.10 -3.06
CA LEU A 137 -10.17 -2.63 -3.16
C LEU A 137 -9.17 -2.10 -4.19
N ALA A 138 -7.95 -2.63 -4.20
CA ALA A 138 -6.91 -2.23 -5.15
C ALA A 138 -7.28 -2.60 -6.61
N GLU A 139 -7.84 -3.78 -6.83
CA GLU A 139 -8.30 -4.24 -8.15
C GLU A 139 -9.49 -3.43 -8.69
N ASN A 140 -10.27 -2.80 -7.81
CA ASN A 140 -11.42 -1.96 -8.15
C ASN A 140 -11.22 -0.49 -7.77
N LEU A 141 -9.98 -0.03 -7.71
CA LEU A 141 -9.66 1.31 -7.26
C LEU A 141 -10.24 2.42 -8.16
N ASP A 142 -10.46 2.12 -9.42
CA ASP A 142 -11.11 2.98 -10.40
C ASP A 142 -12.58 3.27 -10.09
N GLN A 143 -13.25 2.40 -9.31
CA GLN A 143 -14.63 2.57 -8.88
C GLN A 143 -14.80 3.55 -7.71
N PHE A 144 -13.72 4.11 -7.23
CA PHE A 144 -13.73 5.12 -6.18
C PHE A 144 -13.35 6.48 -6.75
N ASP A 145 -14.04 7.52 -6.33
CA ASP A 145 -13.60 8.90 -6.51
C ASP A 145 -12.77 9.32 -5.28
N PHE A 146 -11.70 10.06 -5.52
CA PHE A 146 -10.83 10.56 -4.47
C PHE A 146 -10.49 12.02 -4.73
N ALA A 147 -10.82 12.88 -3.78
CA ALA A 147 -10.40 14.27 -3.75
C ALA A 147 -9.35 14.44 -2.64
N PRO A 148 -8.06 14.40 -2.98
CA PRO A 148 -6.99 14.56 -2.00
C PRO A 148 -7.08 15.93 -1.32
N ASP A 149 -6.71 15.96 -0.04
CA ASP A 149 -6.64 17.18 0.77
C ASP A 149 -7.98 17.95 0.91
N ALA A 150 -9.12 17.34 0.55
CA ALA A 150 -10.44 17.92 0.74
C ALA A 150 -11.08 17.38 2.04
N HIS A 151 -11.15 18.21 3.08
CA HIS A 151 -11.65 17.84 4.40
C HIS A 151 -12.97 18.54 4.76
N THR A 152 -13.42 19.45 3.89
CA THR A 152 -14.67 20.19 4.04
C THR A 152 -15.47 20.17 2.74
N PRO A 153 -16.80 20.37 2.79
CA PRO A 153 -17.61 20.48 1.57
C PRO A 153 -17.12 21.56 0.61
N GLU A 154 -16.65 22.68 1.13
CA GLU A 154 -16.13 23.77 0.30
C GLU A 154 -14.84 23.37 -0.42
N GLU A 155 -13.92 22.68 0.26
CA GLU A 155 -12.68 22.17 -0.34
C GLU A 155 -12.98 21.10 -1.40
N LEU A 156 -13.96 20.22 -1.11
CA LEU A 156 -14.46 19.25 -2.09
C LEU A 156 -15.00 19.94 -3.32
N GLY A 157 -15.85 20.95 -3.15
CA GLY A 157 -16.40 21.74 -4.26
C GLY A 157 -15.30 22.43 -5.06
N LYS A 158 -14.31 23.02 -4.40
CA LYS A 158 -13.14 23.62 -5.04
C LYS A 158 -12.34 22.58 -5.85
N TYR A 159 -12.08 21.41 -5.28
CA TYR A 159 -11.38 20.33 -5.97
C TYR A 159 -12.16 19.88 -7.21
N MET A 160 -13.45 19.61 -7.07
CA MET A 160 -14.29 19.11 -8.15
C MET A 160 -14.40 20.09 -9.32
N ILE A 161 -14.58 21.36 -9.03
CA ILE A 161 -14.73 22.39 -10.07
C ILE A 161 -13.38 22.74 -10.73
N ARG A 162 -12.30 22.83 -9.94
CA ARG A 162 -11.01 23.35 -10.44
C ARG A 162 -10.03 22.27 -10.91
N ARG A 163 -10.04 21.08 -10.29
CA ARG A 163 -8.97 20.08 -10.46
C ARG A 163 -9.43 18.73 -10.98
N SER A 164 -10.71 18.38 -10.84
CA SER A 164 -11.21 17.07 -11.27
C SER A 164 -11.16 16.83 -12.78
N GLY A 165 -11.04 17.90 -13.57
CA GLY A 165 -11.12 17.85 -15.03
C GLY A 165 -12.53 17.54 -15.58
N ARG A 166 -13.55 17.45 -14.70
CA ARG A 166 -14.95 17.16 -15.10
C ARG A 166 -15.71 18.37 -15.60
N TYR A 167 -15.21 19.57 -15.33
CA TYR A 167 -15.86 20.84 -15.67
C TYR A 167 -14.88 21.79 -16.35
N GLU A 168 -15.41 22.60 -17.25
CA GLU A 168 -14.68 23.77 -17.76
C GLU A 168 -14.61 24.81 -16.63
N TYR A 169 -13.39 25.19 -16.25
CA TYR A 169 -13.15 26.16 -15.19
C TYR A 169 -12.57 27.45 -15.77
N ASP A 170 -13.20 28.60 -15.48
CA ASP A 170 -12.66 29.91 -15.81
C ASP A 170 -12.17 30.62 -14.52
N GLU A 171 -10.86 30.83 -14.45
CA GLU A 171 -10.23 31.53 -13.29
C GLU A 171 -10.81 32.93 -13.06
N LYS A 172 -11.31 33.60 -14.11
CA LYS A 172 -11.93 34.92 -13.97
C LYS A 172 -13.27 34.88 -13.26
N LEU A 173 -13.90 33.72 -13.21
CA LEU A 173 -15.19 33.50 -12.57
C LEU A 173 -15.05 32.82 -11.21
N LYS A 174 -13.83 32.65 -10.68
CA LYS A 174 -13.56 31.89 -9.43
C LYS A 174 -14.40 32.34 -8.24
N ASP A 175 -14.66 33.64 -8.11
CA ASP A 175 -15.41 34.22 -6.99
C ASP A 175 -16.93 34.11 -7.15
N PHE A 176 -17.42 33.65 -8.30
CA PHE A 176 -18.83 33.45 -8.61
C PHE A 176 -19.27 31.99 -8.44
N TYR A 177 -18.33 31.05 -8.24
CA TYR A 177 -18.69 29.66 -7.99
C TYR A 177 -19.07 29.46 -6.51
N ASN A 178 -20.22 28.88 -6.27
CA ASN A 178 -20.62 28.47 -4.94
C ASN A 178 -20.06 27.07 -4.61
N TYR A 179 -18.80 27.06 -4.19
CA TYR A 179 -18.08 25.82 -3.88
C TYR A 179 -18.71 25.04 -2.72
N GLY A 180 -19.20 25.74 -1.70
CA GLY A 180 -19.78 25.13 -0.52
C GLY A 180 -21.04 24.34 -0.83
N ASP A 181 -22.02 24.98 -1.48
CA ASP A 181 -23.28 24.32 -1.83
C ASP A 181 -23.05 23.16 -2.80
N TYR A 182 -22.16 23.35 -3.77
CA TYR A 182 -21.81 22.28 -4.70
C TYR A 182 -21.16 21.08 -3.99
N GLY A 183 -20.26 21.32 -3.05
CA GLY A 183 -19.63 20.26 -2.27
C GLY A 183 -20.62 19.50 -1.39
N VAL A 184 -21.56 20.21 -0.75
CA VAL A 184 -22.64 19.58 0.03
C VAL A 184 -23.53 18.72 -0.87
N GLU A 185 -23.95 19.24 -2.02
CA GLU A 185 -24.77 18.48 -2.97
C GLU A 185 -24.04 17.21 -3.47
N LYS A 186 -22.73 17.34 -3.74
CA LYS A 186 -21.89 16.22 -4.17
C LYS A 186 -21.84 15.11 -3.10
N MET A 187 -21.61 15.48 -1.84
CA MET A 187 -21.60 14.54 -0.70
C MET A 187 -22.92 13.80 -0.57
N LEU A 188 -24.04 14.53 -0.63
CA LEU A 188 -25.37 13.93 -0.48
C LEU A 188 -25.72 12.96 -1.63
N ARG A 189 -25.19 13.18 -2.82
CA ARG A 189 -25.44 12.32 -3.97
C ARG A 189 -24.59 11.06 -4.00
N GLU A 190 -23.37 11.12 -3.48
CA GLU A 190 -22.37 10.07 -3.66
C GLU A 190 -22.12 9.23 -2.42
N ASP A 191 -22.78 9.54 -1.31
CA ASP A 191 -22.62 8.84 -0.02
C ASP A 191 -21.14 8.64 0.36
N GLY A 192 -20.32 9.65 0.08
CA GLY A 192 -18.90 9.63 0.36
C GLY A 192 -18.57 10.11 1.77
N VAL A 193 -17.35 9.90 2.17
CA VAL A 193 -16.84 10.24 3.51
C VAL A 193 -15.56 11.06 3.44
N PHE A 194 -15.37 11.94 4.41
CA PHE A 194 -14.06 12.56 4.67
C PHE A 194 -13.20 11.63 5.51
N VAL A 195 -11.99 11.42 5.07
CA VAL A 195 -10.94 10.66 5.75
C VAL A 195 -9.70 11.55 5.90
N ASP A 196 -8.68 11.08 6.60
CA ASP A 196 -7.49 11.89 6.87
C ASP A 196 -6.75 12.36 5.60
N ARG A 197 -6.89 11.61 4.50
CA ARG A 197 -6.27 11.94 3.20
C ARG A 197 -7.15 12.77 2.28
N GLY A 198 -8.38 13.03 2.64
CA GLY A 198 -9.32 13.80 1.83
C GLY A 198 -10.71 13.17 1.77
N TYR A 199 -11.45 13.40 0.69
CA TYR A 199 -12.79 12.87 0.49
C TYR A 199 -12.77 11.65 -0.44
N VAL A 200 -13.49 10.61 -0.07
CA VAL A 200 -13.66 9.37 -0.86
C VAL A 200 -15.13 9.06 -1.04
N SER A 201 -15.51 8.66 -2.24
CA SER A 201 -16.84 8.10 -2.54
C SER A 201 -16.73 6.88 -3.44
N TYR A 202 -17.67 5.95 -3.28
CA TYR A 202 -17.80 4.78 -4.13
C TYR A 202 -18.86 5.01 -5.19
N HIS A 203 -18.54 4.72 -6.46
CA HIS A 203 -19.49 4.88 -7.57
C HIS A 203 -19.65 3.60 -8.41
N GLY A 204 -19.10 2.48 -7.92
CA GLY A 204 -19.30 1.19 -8.56
C GLY A 204 -20.74 0.68 -8.46
N ILE A 205 -21.06 -0.27 -9.30
CA ILE A 205 -22.34 -1.01 -9.25
C ILE A 205 -22.14 -2.16 -8.27
N LEU A 206 -22.94 -2.21 -7.22
CA LEU A 206 -22.99 -3.35 -6.29
C LEU A 206 -23.63 -4.54 -6.97
#